data_96f932ff1feb66797515b8ff9bad9854
#
_entry.id   96f932ff1feb66797515b8ff9bad9854
#
_cell.length_a   1.000
_cell.length_b   1.000
_cell.length_c   1.000
_cell.angle_alpha   90.00
_cell.angle_beta   90.00
_cell.angle_gamma   90.00
#
_symmetry.space_group_name_H-M   'P 1'
#
loop_
_entity.id
_entity.type
_entity.pdbx_description
1 polymer ?
#
loop_
_entity_poly.entity_id
_entity_poly.type
_entity_poly.pdbx_seq_one_letter_code
_entity_poly.pdbx_strand_id
1 'polypeptide(L)'
;SPGLVDGVLGYAVAMAVGVAVFTSSTDRLTESWPAYAFALGFGLLLLIRRRHPVLVLVLTSFGICVYYALQYPPIGLALPIAVALFSVAEAGRLRVGIIVSTVLLTLSLYFQIAGGQDPRQLLGYQLPPVIALMGASLALGDGVRSRRLLRESQRERERQALLELERRATEQRNEERLRLARDLHDALGHNVAMISMQSAVAAEALPERISDAQRAVADSVASASPP
;
A
#
# COMPACT_ATOMS: atom_id res chain seq x y z
N SER A 1 -6.25 8.52 -13.37
CA SER A 1 -4.82 8.82 -13.21
C SER A 1 -4.63 9.85 -12.10
N PRO A 2 -3.60 9.75 -11.27
CA PRO A 2 -3.41 10.65 -10.12
C PRO A 2 -3.28 12.13 -10.53
N GLY A 3 -2.78 12.44 -11.71
CA GLY A 3 -2.70 13.81 -12.23
C GLY A 3 -4.05 14.44 -12.55
N LEU A 4 -5.06 13.65 -12.91
CA LEU A 4 -6.41 14.18 -13.14
C LEU A 4 -7.05 14.70 -11.84
N VAL A 5 -6.83 14.01 -10.73
CA VAL A 5 -7.37 14.44 -9.42
C VAL A 5 -6.75 15.77 -8.99
N ASP A 6 -5.44 15.94 -9.22
CA ASP A 6 -4.74 17.18 -8.89
C ASP A 6 -5.17 18.33 -9.81
N GLY A 7 -5.37 18.05 -11.10
CA GLY A 7 -5.91 19.01 -12.06
C GLY A 7 -7.32 19.47 -11.70
N VAL A 8 -8.21 18.54 -11.39
CA VAL A 8 -9.59 18.83 -10.97
C VAL A 8 -9.62 19.64 -9.67
N LEU A 9 -8.76 19.29 -8.72
CA LEU A 9 -8.72 19.97 -7.42
C LEU A 9 -8.12 21.38 -7.56
N GLY A 10 -7.05 21.56 -8.36
CA GLY A 10 -6.48 22.86 -8.68
C GLY A 10 -7.50 23.76 -9.40
N TYR A 11 -8.23 23.20 -10.36
CA TYR A 11 -9.29 23.90 -11.05
C TYR A 11 -10.44 24.28 -10.11
N ALA A 12 -10.89 23.35 -9.25
CA ALA A 12 -11.96 23.59 -8.29
C ALA A 12 -11.61 24.71 -7.31
N VAL A 13 -10.36 24.73 -6.80
CA VAL A 13 -9.87 25.80 -5.91
C VAL A 13 -9.76 27.14 -6.65
N ALA A 14 -9.19 27.16 -7.86
CA ALA A 14 -9.11 28.37 -8.67
C ALA A 14 -10.51 28.94 -8.98
N MET A 15 -11.46 28.07 -9.30
CA MET A 15 -12.84 28.44 -9.58
C MET A 15 -13.56 28.94 -8.31
N ALA A 16 -13.39 28.25 -7.16
CA ALA A 16 -14.00 28.67 -5.91
C ALA A 16 -13.50 30.05 -5.44
N VAL A 17 -12.19 30.29 -5.56
CA VAL A 17 -11.58 31.60 -5.25
C VAL A 17 -12.04 32.64 -6.29
N GLY A 18 -12.08 32.30 -7.57
CA GLY A 18 -12.59 33.18 -8.63
C GLY A 18 -14.05 33.60 -8.46
N VAL A 19 -14.91 32.66 -8.07
CA VAL A 19 -16.33 32.94 -7.75
C VAL A 19 -16.43 33.84 -6.51
N ALA A 20 -15.63 33.58 -5.47
CA ALA A 20 -15.60 34.42 -4.28
C ALA A 20 -15.13 35.87 -4.61
N VAL A 21 -14.15 36.04 -5.49
CA VAL A 21 -13.75 37.34 -6.02
C VAL A 21 -14.90 38.02 -6.75
N PHE A 22 -15.57 37.29 -7.65
CA PHE A 22 -16.68 37.80 -8.44
C PHE A 22 -17.85 38.29 -7.56
N THR A 23 -18.22 37.49 -6.55
CA THR A 23 -19.33 37.83 -5.63
C THR A 23 -18.99 38.98 -4.67
N SER A 24 -17.68 39.19 -4.35
CA SER A 24 -17.23 40.29 -3.49
C SER A 24 -17.04 41.61 -4.25
N SER A 25 -16.96 41.58 -5.58
CA SER A 25 -16.59 42.72 -6.45
C SER A 25 -17.80 43.44 -7.06
N THR A 26 -18.92 43.56 -6.34
CA THR A 26 -20.19 44.08 -6.89
C THR A 26 -20.09 45.53 -7.37
N ASP A 27 -19.10 46.33 -7.01
CA ASP A 27 -19.01 47.77 -7.34
C ASP A 27 -17.78 48.25 -8.13
N ARG A 28 -16.74 47.42 -8.32
CA ARG A 28 -15.52 47.86 -9.05
C ARG A 28 -14.88 46.75 -9.88
N LEU A 29 -15.43 46.52 -11.07
CA LEU A 29 -14.91 45.50 -12.02
C LEU A 29 -13.52 45.81 -12.60
N THR A 30 -13.05 47.03 -12.50
CA THR A 30 -11.77 47.50 -13.10
C THR A 30 -10.55 47.29 -12.23
N GLU A 31 -10.67 47.07 -10.92
CA GLU A 31 -9.54 46.89 -10.00
C GLU A 31 -9.31 45.47 -9.53
N SER A 32 -10.10 44.47 -9.98
CA SER A 32 -10.07 43.09 -9.47
C SER A 32 -9.17 42.12 -10.22
N TRP A 33 -8.49 42.57 -11.30
CA TRP A 33 -7.58 41.70 -12.08
C TRP A 33 -6.45 41.07 -11.26
N PRO A 34 -5.83 41.74 -10.25
CA PRO A 34 -4.81 41.08 -9.45
C PRO A 34 -5.36 39.94 -8.58
N ALA A 35 -6.59 40.08 -8.08
CA ALA A 35 -7.24 39.02 -7.29
C ALA A 35 -7.46 37.73 -8.12
N TYR A 36 -7.81 37.89 -9.42
CA TYR A 36 -7.91 36.72 -10.33
C TYR A 36 -6.54 36.12 -10.64
N ALA A 37 -5.46 36.96 -10.75
CA ALA A 37 -4.10 36.47 -10.89
C ALA A 37 -3.65 35.63 -9.67
N PHE A 38 -3.99 36.06 -8.45
CA PHE A 38 -3.75 35.27 -7.23
C PHE A 38 -4.55 33.98 -7.23
N ALA A 39 -5.83 33.98 -7.62
CA ALA A 39 -6.65 32.76 -7.72
C ALA A 39 -6.03 31.72 -8.68
N LEU A 40 -5.56 32.19 -9.83
CA LEU A 40 -4.92 31.35 -10.83
C LEU A 40 -3.55 30.84 -10.33
N GLY A 41 -2.79 31.71 -9.66
CA GLY A 41 -1.51 31.36 -9.03
C GLY A 41 -1.66 30.26 -7.97
N PHE A 42 -2.65 30.36 -7.09
CA PHE A 42 -2.94 29.31 -6.09
C PHE A 42 -3.37 28.00 -6.76
N GLY A 43 -4.18 28.04 -7.82
CA GLY A 43 -4.55 26.86 -8.59
C GLY A 43 -3.34 26.16 -9.22
N LEU A 44 -2.43 26.93 -9.83
CA LEU A 44 -1.19 26.41 -10.43
C LEU A 44 -0.22 25.84 -9.39
N LEU A 45 -0.09 26.50 -8.23
CA LEU A 45 0.72 25.99 -7.12
C LEU A 45 0.26 24.61 -6.66
N LEU A 46 -1.05 24.34 -6.66
CA LEU A 46 -1.59 23.06 -6.26
C LEU A 46 -1.26 21.92 -7.23
N LEU A 47 -0.92 22.19 -8.48
CA LEU A 47 -0.45 21.15 -9.43
C LEU A 47 0.91 20.58 -9.01
N ILE A 48 1.73 21.37 -8.34
CA ILE A 48 3.10 20.99 -7.92
C ILE A 48 3.09 20.36 -6.50
N ARG A 49 1.95 20.35 -5.80
CA ARG A 49 1.83 19.95 -4.39
C ARG A 49 2.39 18.57 -4.06
N ARG A 50 2.34 17.62 -5.01
CA ARG A 50 2.85 16.26 -4.81
C ARG A 50 4.36 16.18 -4.78
N ARG A 51 5.02 17.06 -5.53
CA ARG A 51 6.49 17.08 -5.63
C ARG A 51 7.12 17.82 -4.46
N HIS A 52 6.53 18.95 -4.09
CA HIS A 52 7.07 19.86 -3.06
C HIS A 52 5.95 20.40 -2.15
N PRO A 53 5.33 19.53 -1.31
CA PRO A 53 4.16 19.94 -0.52
C PRO A 53 4.46 21.08 0.47
N VAL A 54 5.66 21.10 1.07
CA VAL A 54 6.07 22.17 1.99
C VAL A 54 6.28 23.49 1.26
N LEU A 55 6.89 23.44 0.09
CA LEU A 55 7.12 24.64 -0.73
C LEU A 55 5.78 25.26 -1.14
N VAL A 56 4.81 24.43 -1.56
CA VAL A 56 3.45 24.88 -1.88
C VAL A 56 2.78 25.51 -0.66
N LEU A 57 2.88 24.90 0.52
CA LEU A 57 2.33 25.47 1.74
C LEU A 57 2.95 26.84 2.06
N VAL A 58 4.27 26.97 2.00
CA VAL A 58 4.98 28.22 2.28
C VAL A 58 4.61 29.31 1.26
N LEU A 59 4.60 28.98 -0.03
CA LEU A 59 4.22 29.93 -1.09
C LEU A 59 2.76 30.35 -1.00
N THR A 60 1.85 29.42 -0.70
CA THR A 60 0.44 29.74 -0.48
C THR A 60 0.27 30.65 0.73
N SER A 61 0.96 30.35 1.83
CA SER A 61 0.94 31.16 3.04
C SER A 61 1.49 32.58 2.79
N PHE A 62 2.61 32.66 2.09
CA PHE A 62 3.21 33.94 1.71
C PHE A 62 2.28 34.73 0.77
N GLY A 63 1.71 34.09 -0.25
CA GLY A 63 0.75 34.71 -1.15
C GLY A 63 -0.47 35.27 -0.43
N ILE A 64 -0.97 34.57 0.58
CA ILE A 64 -2.09 35.03 1.43
C ILE A 64 -1.66 36.27 2.26
N CYS A 65 -0.48 36.26 2.85
CA CYS A 65 0.03 37.41 3.59
C CYS A 65 0.18 38.64 2.69
N VAL A 66 0.73 38.49 1.46
CA VAL A 66 0.84 39.55 0.49
C VAL A 66 -0.53 40.08 0.06
N TYR A 67 -1.48 39.17 -0.18
CA TYR A 67 -2.86 39.53 -0.55
C TYR A 67 -3.54 40.41 0.51
N TYR A 68 -3.43 40.07 1.79
CA TYR A 68 -3.98 40.88 2.89
C TYR A 68 -3.19 42.15 3.12
N ALA A 69 -1.86 42.18 2.91
CA ALA A 69 -1.05 43.38 3.02
C ALA A 69 -1.42 44.41 1.95
N LEU A 70 -1.90 43.97 0.78
CA LEU A 70 -2.39 44.83 -0.29
C LEU A 70 -3.83 45.31 -0.06
N GLN A 71 -4.45 44.97 1.09
CA GLN A 71 -5.79 45.38 1.49
C GLN A 71 -6.91 44.97 0.48
N TYR A 72 -6.73 43.89 -0.23
CA TYR A 72 -7.79 43.34 -1.10
C TYR A 72 -8.95 42.76 -0.22
N PRO A 73 -10.19 42.76 -0.74
CA PRO A 73 -11.36 42.29 -0.01
C PRO A 73 -11.17 40.83 0.44
N PRO A 74 -11.70 40.45 1.63
CA PRO A 74 -11.52 39.12 2.18
C PRO A 74 -12.24 38.09 1.29
N ILE A 75 -11.47 37.43 0.45
CA ILE A 75 -11.93 36.33 -0.40
C ILE A 75 -11.62 35.05 0.34
N GLY A 76 -12.49 34.07 0.33
CA GLY A 76 -12.37 32.77 1.00
C GLY A 76 -11.06 32.02 0.79
N LEU A 77 -9.92 32.68 1.12
CA LEU A 77 -8.54 32.16 1.02
C LEU A 77 -8.26 30.96 1.94
N ALA A 78 -9.26 30.58 2.76
CA ALA A 78 -9.18 29.38 3.59
C ALA A 78 -9.08 28.09 2.77
N LEU A 79 -9.65 28.05 1.55
CA LEU A 79 -9.61 26.84 0.69
C LEU A 79 -8.21 26.50 0.17
N PRO A 80 -7.44 27.42 -0.45
CA PRO A 80 -6.08 27.12 -0.90
C PRO A 80 -5.18 26.63 0.23
N ILE A 81 -5.31 27.24 1.42
CA ILE A 81 -4.50 26.84 2.58
C ILE A 81 -4.92 25.49 3.13
N ALA A 82 -6.22 25.19 3.16
CA ALA A 82 -6.74 23.89 3.60
C ALA A 82 -6.20 22.74 2.73
N VAL A 83 -6.16 22.93 1.41
CA VAL A 83 -5.61 21.94 0.47
C VAL A 83 -4.09 21.81 0.60
N ALA A 84 -3.37 22.93 0.83
CA ALA A 84 -1.93 22.89 1.06
C ALA A 84 -1.59 22.16 2.37
N LEU A 85 -2.33 22.42 3.45
CA LEU A 85 -2.19 21.73 4.74
C LEU A 85 -2.49 20.23 4.64
N PHE A 86 -3.58 19.88 3.96
CA PHE A 86 -3.90 18.48 3.66
C PHE A 86 -2.73 17.78 2.96
N SER A 87 -2.14 18.43 1.94
CA SER A 87 -1.04 17.85 1.16
C SER A 87 0.23 17.63 1.99
N VAL A 88 0.54 18.56 2.91
CA VAL A 88 1.69 18.43 3.82
C VAL A 88 1.46 17.32 4.85
N ALA A 89 0.24 17.19 5.37
CA ALA A 89 -0.11 16.12 6.29
C ALA A 89 -0.09 14.74 5.60
N GLU A 90 -0.64 14.63 4.37
CA GLU A 90 -0.56 13.42 3.54
C GLU A 90 0.89 13.01 3.25
N ALA A 91 1.80 13.98 3.05
CA ALA A 91 3.23 13.75 2.88
C ALA A 91 3.97 13.36 4.18
N GLY A 92 3.27 13.29 5.31
CA GLY A 92 3.84 12.90 6.61
C GLY A 92 4.61 13.99 7.34
N ARG A 93 4.44 15.23 6.94
CA ARG A 93 5.07 16.39 7.58
C ARG A 93 4.08 17.17 8.46
N LEU A 94 3.27 16.46 9.23
CA LEU A 94 2.21 17.02 10.08
C LEU A 94 2.73 18.15 11.00
N ARG A 95 3.93 17.98 11.59
CA ARG A 95 4.56 19.00 12.45
C ARG A 95 4.74 20.33 11.72
N VAL A 96 5.17 20.30 10.45
CA VAL A 96 5.34 21.51 9.62
C VAL A 96 3.98 22.16 9.37
N GLY A 97 2.95 21.37 9.06
CA GLY A 97 1.59 21.87 8.88
C GLY A 97 1.06 22.57 10.15
N ILE A 98 1.26 21.97 11.32
CA ILE A 98 0.84 22.56 12.60
C ILE A 98 1.59 23.88 12.87
N ILE A 99 2.91 23.90 12.70
CA ILE A 99 3.72 25.10 12.94
C ILE A 99 3.26 26.24 12.02
N VAL A 100 3.13 25.98 10.70
CA VAL A 100 2.70 27.01 9.74
C VAL A 100 1.29 27.50 10.03
N SER A 101 0.35 26.59 10.37
CA SER A 101 -1.01 26.96 10.77
C SER A 101 -1.02 27.87 11.99
N THR A 102 -0.24 27.54 13.02
CA THR A 102 -0.13 28.34 14.24
C THR A 102 0.44 29.73 13.96
N VAL A 103 1.52 29.80 13.17
CA VAL A 103 2.13 31.08 12.77
C VAL A 103 1.14 31.94 11.98
N LEU A 104 0.42 31.36 11.03
CA LEU A 104 -0.57 32.08 10.21
C LEU A 104 -1.74 32.61 11.07
N LEU A 105 -2.27 31.77 11.97
CA LEU A 105 -3.34 32.18 12.86
C LEU A 105 -2.90 33.31 13.79
N THR A 106 -1.70 33.23 14.37
CA THR A 106 -1.14 34.26 15.23
C THR A 106 -0.93 35.57 14.47
N LEU A 107 -0.37 35.48 13.26
CA LEU A 107 -0.13 36.63 12.40
C LEU A 107 -1.45 37.28 11.96
N SER A 108 -2.43 36.46 11.56
CA SER A 108 -3.77 36.94 11.20
C SER A 108 -4.44 37.67 12.36
N LEU A 109 -4.38 37.08 13.57
CA LEU A 109 -4.97 37.67 14.76
C LEU A 109 -4.29 39.01 15.09
N TYR A 110 -2.96 39.05 15.01
CA TYR A 110 -2.19 40.29 15.25
C TYR A 110 -2.63 41.43 14.33
N PHE A 111 -2.68 41.18 13.02
CA PHE A 111 -3.07 42.21 12.04
C PHE A 111 -4.52 42.65 12.19
N GLN A 112 -5.43 41.76 12.54
CA GLN A 112 -6.84 42.08 12.74
C GLN A 112 -7.05 42.95 13.98
N ILE A 113 -6.36 42.63 15.08
CA ILE A 113 -6.41 43.46 16.31
C ILE A 113 -5.75 44.81 16.07
N ALA A 114 -4.59 44.86 15.38
CA ALA A 114 -3.92 46.11 15.03
C ALA A 114 -4.77 46.99 14.08
N GLY A 115 -5.62 46.37 13.25
CA GLY A 115 -6.60 47.03 12.40
C GLY A 115 -7.85 47.55 13.12
N GLY A 116 -7.93 47.41 14.46
CA GLY A 116 -9.02 47.93 15.25
C GLY A 116 -10.30 47.09 15.30
N GLN A 117 -10.22 45.82 14.88
CA GLN A 117 -11.37 44.89 14.96
C GLN A 117 -11.61 44.45 16.40
N ASP A 118 -12.88 44.32 16.80
CA ASP A 118 -13.26 43.90 18.14
C ASP A 118 -12.78 42.43 18.39
N PRO A 119 -11.92 42.23 19.41
CA PRO A 119 -11.41 40.88 19.74
C PRO A 119 -12.50 39.87 20.05
N ARG A 120 -13.65 40.30 20.55
CA ARG A 120 -14.78 39.41 20.90
C ARG A 120 -15.45 38.86 19.63
N GLN A 121 -15.59 39.65 18.59
CA GLN A 121 -16.13 39.20 17.32
C GLN A 121 -15.15 38.26 16.60
N LEU A 122 -13.86 38.56 16.67
CA LEU A 122 -12.79 37.72 16.09
C LEU A 122 -12.75 36.34 16.73
N LEU A 123 -12.67 36.31 18.05
CA LEU A 123 -12.56 35.04 18.81
C LEU A 123 -13.85 34.22 18.78
N GLY A 124 -15.03 34.88 18.75
CA GLY A 124 -16.33 34.21 18.81
C GLY A 124 -16.81 33.67 17.47
N TYR A 125 -16.59 34.38 16.36
CA TYR A 125 -17.22 34.06 15.08
C TYR A 125 -16.26 33.80 13.92
N GLN A 126 -15.13 34.47 13.85
CA GLN A 126 -14.25 34.39 12.67
C GLN A 126 -13.17 33.31 12.80
N LEU A 127 -12.55 33.17 13.97
CA LEU A 127 -11.48 32.21 14.21
C LEU A 127 -11.93 30.76 14.31
N PRO A 128 -13.05 30.40 14.99
CA PRO A 128 -13.43 29.00 15.16
C PRO A 128 -13.58 28.24 13.86
N PRO A 129 -14.27 28.73 12.81
CA PRO A 129 -14.43 28.03 11.56
C PRO A 129 -13.10 27.86 10.80
N VAL A 130 -12.20 28.83 10.89
CA VAL A 130 -10.87 28.75 10.26
C VAL A 130 -10.01 27.70 10.95
N ILE A 131 -9.98 27.71 12.28
CA ILE A 131 -9.26 26.70 13.08
C ILE A 131 -9.82 25.30 12.80
N ALA A 132 -11.14 25.17 12.78
CA ALA A 132 -11.80 23.89 12.48
C ALA A 132 -11.44 23.38 11.08
N LEU A 133 -11.44 24.26 10.05
CA LEU A 133 -11.07 23.89 8.70
C LEU A 133 -9.60 23.46 8.58
N MET A 134 -8.68 24.21 9.21
CA MET A 134 -7.25 23.88 9.24
C MET A 134 -7.01 22.56 9.97
N GLY A 135 -7.63 22.37 11.14
CA GLY A 135 -7.53 21.12 11.91
C GLY A 135 -8.11 19.93 11.16
N ALA A 136 -9.29 20.10 10.55
CA ALA A 136 -9.91 19.05 9.72
C ALA A 136 -9.03 18.68 8.52
N SER A 137 -8.43 19.66 7.84
CA SER A 137 -7.53 19.42 6.71
C SER A 137 -6.30 18.62 7.09
N LEU A 138 -5.67 18.97 8.22
CA LEU A 138 -4.52 18.23 8.78
C LEU A 138 -4.92 16.81 9.20
N ALA A 139 -6.05 16.65 9.91
CA ALA A 139 -6.54 15.35 10.35
C ALA A 139 -6.93 14.43 9.18
N LEU A 140 -7.58 14.97 8.15
CA LEU A 140 -7.91 14.22 6.94
C LEU A 140 -6.66 13.79 6.18
N GLY A 141 -5.68 14.68 6.02
CA GLY A 141 -4.41 14.37 5.35
C GLY A 141 -3.64 13.26 6.07
N ASP A 142 -3.52 13.34 7.39
CA ASP A 142 -2.87 12.32 8.21
C ASP A 142 -3.68 11.01 8.22
N GLY A 143 -5.00 11.07 8.27
CA GLY A 143 -5.88 9.92 8.16
C GLY A 143 -5.74 9.16 6.84
N VAL A 144 -5.65 9.87 5.71
CA VAL A 144 -5.41 9.25 4.38
C VAL A 144 -4.04 8.57 4.36
N ARG A 145 -3.00 9.23 4.88
CA ARG A 145 -1.66 8.66 5.00
C ARG A 145 -1.65 7.39 5.86
N SER A 146 -2.24 7.45 7.05
CA SER A 146 -2.31 6.31 7.98
C SER A 146 -3.02 5.11 7.36
N ARG A 147 -4.15 5.35 6.69
CA ARG A 147 -4.88 4.28 5.96
C ARG A 147 -4.04 3.67 4.83
N ARG A 148 -3.25 4.48 4.12
CA ARG A 148 -2.35 3.98 3.07
C ARG A 148 -1.28 3.07 3.65
N LEU A 149 -0.58 3.51 4.72
CA LEU A 149 0.44 2.73 5.41
C LEU A 149 -0.11 1.42 5.98
N LEU A 150 -1.31 1.44 6.57
CA LEU A 150 -1.96 0.24 7.05
C LEU A 150 -2.24 -0.76 5.92
N ARG A 151 -2.75 -0.29 4.78
CA ARG A 151 -3.00 -1.15 3.61
C ARG A 151 -1.72 -1.73 3.02
N GLU A 152 -0.64 -0.96 2.99
CA GLU A 152 0.68 -1.44 2.54
C GLU A 152 1.21 -2.52 3.48
N SER A 153 1.13 -2.32 4.79
CA SER A 153 1.55 -3.32 5.78
C SER A 153 0.69 -4.59 5.75
N GLN A 154 -0.61 -4.48 5.50
CA GLN A 154 -1.49 -5.64 5.32
C GLN A 154 -1.12 -6.44 4.07
N ARG A 155 -0.91 -5.78 2.93
CA ARG A 155 -0.48 -6.44 1.69
C ARG A 155 0.86 -7.15 1.84
N GLU A 156 1.78 -6.56 2.60
CA GLU A 156 3.07 -7.19 2.87
C GLU A 156 2.93 -8.45 3.73
N ARG A 157 2.09 -8.41 4.78
CA ARG A 157 1.76 -9.58 5.61
C ARG A 157 1.07 -10.69 4.80
N GLU A 158 0.13 -10.33 3.92
CA GLU A 158 -0.54 -11.28 3.02
C GLU A 158 0.45 -11.97 2.09
N ARG A 159 1.38 -11.21 1.49
CA ARG A 159 2.45 -11.78 0.65
C ARG A 159 3.36 -12.73 1.43
N GLN A 160 3.77 -12.34 2.63
CA GLN A 160 4.58 -13.21 3.49
C GLN A 160 3.84 -14.49 3.86
N ALA A 161 2.56 -14.41 4.21
CA ALA A 161 1.73 -15.57 4.52
C ALA A 161 1.60 -16.52 3.32
N LEU A 162 1.40 -15.99 2.10
CA LEU A 162 1.34 -16.81 0.88
C LEU A 162 2.67 -17.52 0.61
N LEU A 163 3.80 -16.83 0.73
CA LEU A 163 5.13 -17.44 0.56
C LEU A 163 5.40 -18.53 1.60
N GLU A 164 4.92 -18.35 2.82
CA GLU A 164 5.05 -19.35 3.88
C GLU A 164 4.20 -20.61 3.60
N LEU A 165 2.99 -20.41 3.09
CA LEU A 165 2.13 -21.53 2.66
C LEU A 165 2.75 -22.30 1.49
N GLU A 166 3.33 -21.63 0.49
CA GLU A 166 4.02 -22.27 -0.62
C GLU A 166 5.24 -23.08 -0.16
N ARG A 167 6.03 -22.53 0.77
CA ARG A 167 7.16 -23.26 1.38
C ARG A 167 6.70 -24.50 2.10
N ARG A 168 5.71 -24.40 2.97
CA ARG A 168 5.14 -25.56 3.70
C ARG A 168 4.59 -26.62 2.75
N ALA A 169 3.87 -26.20 1.70
CA ALA A 169 3.36 -27.12 0.69
C ALA A 169 4.50 -27.85 -0.06
N THR A 170 5.60 -27.17 -0.34
CA THR A 170 6.77 -27.76 -0.99
C THR A 170 7.50 -28.74 -0.05
N GLU A 171 7.67 -28.37 1.21
CA GLU A 171 8.24 -29.23 2.24
C GLU A 171 7.41 -30.51 2.43
N GLN A 172 6.11 -30.40 2.57
CA GLN A 172 5.21 -31.53 2.68
C GLN A 172 5.31 -32.48 1.47
N ARG A 173 5.33 -31.93 0.24
CA ARG A 173 5.51 -32.74 -0.98
C ARG A 173 6.87 -33.46 -1.00
N ASN A 174 7.90 -32.84 -0.50
CA ASN A 174 9.23 -33.44 -0.43
C ASN A 174 9.27 -34.56 0.63
N GLU A 175 8.67 -34.33 1.80
CA GLU A 175 8.54 -35.34 2.85
C GLU A 175 7.74 -36.55 2.37
N GLU A 176 6.63 -36.32 1.68
CA GLU A 176 5.80 -37.38 1.10
C GLU A 176 6.58 -38.20 0.05
N ARG A 177 7.32 -37.52 -0.84
CA ARG A 177 8.20 -38.19 -1.81
C ARG A 177 9.26 -39.06 -1.13
N LEU A 178 9.91 -38.53 -0.10
CA LEU A 178 10.91 -39.30 0.67
C LEU A 178 10.29 -40.47 1.40
N ARG A 179 9.07 -40.36 1.90
CA ARG A 179 8.33 -41.45 2.53
C ARG A 179 8.00 -42.53 1.51
N LEU A 180 7.41 -42.13 0.37
CA LEU A 180 7.11 -43.06 -0.72
C LEU A 180 8.34 -43.78 -1.24
N ALA A 181 9.49 -43.06 -1.39
CA ALA A 181 10.74 -43.68 -1.81
C ALA A 181 11.23 -44.74 -0.81
N ARG A 182 11.11 -44.51 0.50
CA ARG A 182 11.45 -45.49 1.53
C ARG A 182 10.50 -46.71 1.49
N ASP A 183 9.19 -46.46 1.42
CA ASP A 183 8.18 -47.52 1.36
C ASP A 183 8.39 -48.42 0.14
N LEU A 184 8.72 -47.80 -1.03
CA LEU A 184 9.08 -48.54 -2.25
C LEU A 184 10.39 -49.34 -2.10
N HIS A 185 11.41 -48.74 -1.47
CA HIS A 185 12.69 -49.40 -1.27
C HIS A 185 12.53 -50.63 -0.37
N ASP A 186 11.75 -50.50 0.72
CA ASP A 186 11.47 -51.59 1.65
C ASP A 186 10.65 -52.71 0.99
N ALA A 187 9.62 -52.34 0.19
CA ALA A 187 8.84 -53.30 -0.56
C ALA A 187 9.66 -54.07 -1.62
N LEU A 188 10.52 -53.36 -2.36
CA LEU A 188 11.41 -53.93 -3.34
C LEU A 188 12.48 -54.83 -2.68
N GLY A 189 13.06 -54.35 -1.57
CA GLY A 189 14.03 -55.13 -0.79
C GLY A 189 13.46 -56.43 -0.31
N HIS A 190 12.24 -56.43 0.25
CA HIS A 190 11.53 -57.61 0.68
C HIS A 190 11.26 -58.58 -0.46
N ASN A 191 10.77 -58.09 -1.59
CA ASN A 191 10.48 -58.92 -2.77
C ASN A 191 11.74 -59.56 -3.36
N VAL A 192 12.83 -58.80 -3.44
CA VAL A 192 14.14 -59.31 -3.94
C VAL A 192 14.66 -60.37 -2.97
N ALA A 193 14.57 -60.16 -1.65
CA ALA A 193 14.99 -61.14 -0.67
C ALA A 193 14.16 -62.44 -0.77
N MET A 194 12.84 -62.33 -0.98
CA MET A 194 11.96 -63.50 -1.15
C MET A 194 12.26 -64.24 -2.43
N ILE A 195 12.49 -63.53 -3.56
CA ILE A 195 12.88 -64.16 -4.85
C ILE A 195 14.23 -64.88 -4.69
N SER A 196 15.21 -64.24 -4.04
CA SER A 196 16.52 -64.81 -3.80
C SER A 196 16.42 -66.09 -2.94
N MET A 197 15.61 -66.08 -1.88
CA MET A 197 15.37 -67.26 -1.04
C MET A 197 14.69 -68.36 -1.84
N GLN A 198 13.64 -68.08 -2.61
CA GLN A 198 12.97 -69.07 -3.46
C GLN A 198 13.91 -69.63 -4.52
N SER A 199 14.76 -68.80 -5.13
CA SER A 199 15.76 -69.26 -6.13
C SER A 199 16.81 -70.19 -5.48
N ALA A 200 17.22 -69.90 -4.25
CA ALA A 200 18.17 -70.74 -3.52
C ALA A 200 17.55 -72.13 -3.19
N VAL A 201 16.29 -72.15 -2.72
CA VAL A 201 15.55 -73.37 -2.46
C VAL A 201 15.34 -74.20 -3.73
N ALA A 202 15.02 -73.52 -4.85
CA ALA A 202 14.87 -74.21 -6.15
C ALA A 202 16.19 -74.77 -6.66
N ALA A 203 17.29 -74.03 -6.47
CA ALA A 203 18.62 -74.54 -6.86
C ALA A 203 19.10 -75.76 -6.03
N GLU A 204 18.74 -75.81 -4.73
CA GLU A 204 19.04 -76.93 -3.87
C GLU A 204 18.19 -78.18 -4.18
N ALA A 205 16.93 -77.95 -4.56
CA ALA A 205 16.03 -79.08 -4.90
C ALA A 205 16.26 -79.66 -6.32
N LEU A 206 16.90 -78.96 -7.21
CA LEU A 206 17.16 -79.38 -8.58
C LEU A 206 18.07 -80.65 -8.71
N PRO A 207 19.19 -80.72 -7.97
CA PRO A 207 20.09 -81.91 -8.03
C PRO A 207 19.39 -83.22 -7.57
N GLU A 208 18.57 -83.12 -6.52
CA GLU A 208 17.84 -84.27 -6.02
C GLU A 208 16.80 -84.79 -7.03
N ARG A 209 16.00 -83.90 -7.63
CA ARG A 209 15.01 -84.25 -8.65
C ARG A 209 15.64 -84.84 -9.93
N ILE A 210 16.80 -84.32 -10.36
CA ILE A 210 17.50 -84.83 -11.48
C ILE A 210 18.05 -86.21 -11.17
N SER A 211 18.61 -86.41 -9.97
CA SER A 211 19.12 -87.71 -9.53
C SER A 211 18.01 -88.77 -9.40
N ASP A 212 16.83 -88.39 -8.95
CA ASP A 212 15.67 -89.27 -8.87
C ASP A 212 15.09 -89.64 -10.22
N ALA A 213 15.01 -88.65 -11.16
CA ALA A 213 14.66 -88.90 -12.54
C ALA A 213 15.65 -89.81 -13.26
N GLN A 214 16.93 -89.63 -13.03
CA GLN A 214 17.96 -90.50 -13.60
C GLN A 214 17.88 -91.91 -13.03
N ARG A 215 17.61 -92.11 -11.71
CA ARG A 215 17.43 -93.41 -11.15
C ARG A 215 16.17 -94.11 -11.67
N ALA A 216 15.02 -93.41 -11.79
CA ALA A 216 13.81 -93.92 -12.36
C ALA A 216 13.98 -94.39 -13.81
N VAL A 217 14.72 -93.61 -14.62
CA VAL A 217 15.11 -93.99 -16.00
C VAL A 217 16.01 -95.23 -15.99
N ALA A 218 17.02 -95.30 -15.13
CA ALA A 218 17.93 -96.43 -15.03
C ALA A 218 17.19 -97.69 -14.62
N ASP A 219 16.27 -97.63 -13.64
CA ASP A 219 15.43 -98.75 -13.19
C ASP A 219 14.48 -99.20 -14.30
N SER A 220 13.93 -98.25 -15.07
CA SER A 220 13.08 -98.61 -16.22
C SER A 220 13.84 -99.27 -17.36
N VAL A 221 15.06 -98.91 -17.59
CA VAL A 221 15.96 -99.56 -18.58
C VAL A 221 16.43 -100.90 -18.07
N ALA A 222 16.73 -101.05 -16.81
CA ALA A 222 17.14 -102.31 -16.22
C ALA A 222 16.02 -103.36 -16.24
N SER A 223 14.76 -102.90 -16.03
CA SER A 223 13.57 -103.80 -16.09
C SER A 223 13.13 -104.16 -17.45
N ALA A 224 13.60 -103.47 -18.55
CA ALA A 224 13.25 -103.71 -19.89
C ALA A 224 14.30 -104.64 -20.68
N SER A 225 15.37 -105.12 -19.97
CA SER A 225 16.34 -106.00 -20.58
C SER A 225 15.88 -107.50 -20.41
N PRO A 226 15.51 -108.19 -21.46
CA PRO A 226 15.11 -109.60 -21.33
C PRO A 226 16.35 -110.51 -21.09
N PRO A 227 16.22 -111.70 -20.55
CA PRO A 227 17.27 -112.59 -20.13
C PRO A 227 18.03 -113.21 -21.33
#